data_9dd2a7b1357499154b80dcb945bbe934
#
_entry.id   9dd2a7b1357499154b80dcb945bbe934
#
_cell.length_a   1.000
_cell.length_b   1.000
_cell.length_c   1.000
_cell.angle_alpha   90.00
_cell.angle_beta   90.00
_cell.angle_gamma   90.00
#
_symmetry.space_group_name_H-M   'P 1'
#
loop_
_entity.id
_entity.type
_entity.pdbx_description
1 polymer ?
#
loop_
_entity_poly.entity_id
_entity_poly.type
_entity_poly.pdbx_seq_one_letter_code
_entity_poly.pdbx_strand_id
1 'polypeptide(L)'
;MDEGQRAWHAGSSYWKEQTKLNNVSIGIEIVNETWCHRAEGMAQAETADWPSETICFFPDYPEDQLALVIDLVQGILSRHPGIKPTHVIGHSDIAPQRKIDPGPRFPWEYFYRLGIGAWYDEDTVIRYWEDFNRQM
;
A
#
# COMPACT_ATOMS: atom_id res chain seq x y z
N MET A 1 11.50 11.96 -12.28
CA MET A 1 10.43 12.67 -13.03
C MET A 1 9.97 13.83 -12.16
N ASP A 2 9.64 14.96 -12.74
CA ASP A 2 9.11 16.12 -12.01
C ASP A 2 7.72 15.79 -11.44
N GLU A 3 7.44 16.19 -10.18
CA GLU A 3 6.15 15.95 -9.50
C GLU A 3 4.95 16.61 -10.22
N GLY A 4 5.19 17.62 -11.05
CA GLY A 4 4.19 18.24 -11.89
C GLY A 4 3.86 17.48 -13.18
N GLN A 5 4.56 16.39 -13.46
CA GLN A 5 4.36 15.58 -14.65
C GLN A 5 3.56 14.32 -14.34
N ARG A 6 2.66 13.97 -15.26
CA ARG A 6 1.89 12.73 -15.17
C ARG A 6 2.78 11.51 -15.41
N ALA A 7 2.75 10.55 -14.49
CA ALA A 7 3.35 9.23 -14.65
C ALA A 7 2.28 8.12 -14.70
N TRP A 8 2.62 7.00 -15.32
CA TRP A 8 1.77 5.81 -15.37
C TRP A 8 2.19 4.87 -14.23
N HIS A 9 1.54 4.96 -13.06
CA HIS A 9 1.89 4.18 -11.86
C HIS A 9 0.70 3.48 -11.21
N ALA A 10 -0.51 4.04 -11.29
CA ALA A 10 -1.68 3.50 -10.60
C ALA A 10 -2.46 2.46 -11.42
N GLY A 11 -2.38 2.52 -12.76
CA GLY A 11 -3.15 1.65 -13.64
C GLY A 11 -4.67 1.81 -13.47
N SER A 12 -5.42 0.73 -13.70
CA SER A 12 -6.84 0.66 -13.37
C SER A 12 -7.00 0.61 -11.86
N SER A 13 -7.56 1.65 -11.27
CA SER A 13 -7.55 1.90 -9.83
C SER A 13 -8.71 2.79 -9.39
N TYR A 14 -9.04 2.71 -8.09
CA TYR A 14 -10.13 3.48 -7.49
C TYR A 14 -9.77 3.88 -6.05
N TRP A 15 -10.03 5.13 -5.68
CA TRP A 15 -9.88 5.62 -4.32
C TRP A 15 -10.86 6.75 -4.02
N LYS A 16 -11.68 6.61 -2.97
CA LYS A 16 -12.63 7.66 -2.53
C LYS A 16 -13.39 8.31 -3.68
N GLU A 17 -14.10 7.50 -4.46
CA GLU A 17 -14.92 7.92 -5.62
C GLU A 17 -14.13 8.46 -6.82
N GLN A 18 -12.79 8.39 -6.77
CA GLN A 18 -11.93 8.80 -7.87
C GLN A 18 -11.37 7.61 -8.65
N THR A 19 -11.36 7.75 -9.96
CA THR A 19 -10.64 6.90 -10.92
C THR A 19 -9.56 7.70 -11.63
N LYS A 20 -8.80 7.07 -12.53
CA LYS A 20 -7.71 7.73 -13.29
C LYS A 20 -6.67 8.40 -12.36
N LEU A 21 -6.30 7.69 -11.30
CA LEU A 21 -5.43 8.22 -10.24
C LEU A 21 -4.06 8.70 -10.76
N ASN A 22 -3.58 8.21 -11.90
CA ASN A 22 -2.40 8.74 -12.58
C ASN A 22 -2.44 10.27 -12.84
N ASN A 23 -3.62 10.87 -12.87
CA ASN A 23 -3.79 12.30 -13.14
C ASN A 23 -3.71 13.17 -11.88
N VAL A 24 -3.85 12.57 -10.71
CA VAL A 24 -4.09 13.28 -9.44
C VAL A 24 -3.22 12.75 -8.30
N SER A 25 -2.25 11.89 -8.59
CA SER A 25 -1.38 11.29 -7.57
C SER A 25 0.08 11.21 -8.00
N ILE A 26 0.96 11.07 -7.03
CA ILE A 26 2.38 10.79 -7.18
C ILE A 26 2.58 9.32 -6.82
N GLY A 27 3.30 8.57 -7.66
CA GLY A 27 3.69 7.19 -7.39
C GLY A 27 5.13 7.10 -6.93
N ILE A 28 5.39 6.29 -5.91
CA ILE A 28 6.73 5.95 -5.44
C ILE A 28 6.92 4.44 -5.61
N GLU A 29 7.89 4.06 -6.40
CA GLU A 29 8.30 2.67 -6.58
C GLU A 29 9.44 2.34 -5.61
N ILE A 30 9.21 1.36 -4.73
CA ILE A 30 10.18 0.89 -3.75
C ILE A 30 10.63 -0.50 -4.18
N VAL A 31 11.92 -0.64 -4.49
CA VAL A 31 12.48 -1.92 -4.93
C VAL A 31 12.46 -2.92 -3.77
N ASN A 32 11.65 -3.96 -3.91
CA ASN A 32 11.58 -5.10 -3.01
C ASN A 32 11.10 -6.34 -3.78
N GLU A 33 11.75 -7.47 -3.61
CA GLU A 33 11.40 -8.70 -4.32
C GLU A 33 10.32 -9.46 -3.56
N THR A 34 9.10 -9.49 -4.10
CA THR A 34 8.02 -10.36 -3.63
C THR A 34 7.90 -11.55 -4.58
N TRP A 35 7.89 -12.76 -4.04
CA TRP A 35 7.71 -13.98 -4.82
C TRP A 35 6.39 -14.64 -4.48
N CYS A 36 5.64 -15.01 -5.51
CA CYS A 36 4.40 -15.75 -5.35
C CYS A 36 4.49 -17.07 -6.09
N HIS A 37 4.20 -18.17 -5.43
CA HIS A 37 4.14 -19.51 -5.99
C HIS A 37 2.74 -20.08 -5.85
N ARG A 38 2.27 -20.76 -6.89
CA ARG A 38 1.11 -21.65 -6.73
C ARG A 38 1.53 -22.87 -5.94
N ALA A 39 0.66 -23.36 -5.05
CA ALA A 39 0.87 -24.61 -4.34
C ALA A 39 1.01 -25.74 -5.37
N GLU A 40 2.03 -26.56 -5.18
CA GLU A 40 2.46 -27.74 -5.95
C GLU A 40 2.12 -27.80 -7.45
N GLY A 41 3.15 -27.67 -8.28
CA GLY A 41 3.19 -28.13 -9.68
C GLY A 41 2.79 -27.13 -10.75
N MET A 42 2.62 -25.85 -10.44
CA MET A 42 2.17 -24.86 -11.41
C MET A 42 3.22 -23.79 -11.74
N ALA A 43 3.23 -23.41 -13.03
CA ALA A 43 4.08 -22.34 -13.55
C ALA A 43 3.78 -20.98 -12.89
N GLN A 44 4.77 -20.08 -12.88
CA GLN A 44 4.63 -18.71 -12.38
C GLN A 44 3.33 -18.06 -12.88
N ALA A 45 2.59 -17.44 -11.96
CA ALA A 45 1.37 -16.74 -12.31
C ALA A 45 1.69 -15.43 -13.03
N GLU A 46 1.55 -15.40 -14.35
CA GLU A 46 1.73 -14.20 -15.18
C GLU A 46 0.48 -13.31 -15.23
N THR A 47 -0.63 -13.67 -14.58
CA THR A 47 -1.92 -12.97 -14.70
C THR A 47 -2.50 -12.55 -13.35
N ALA A 48 -3.26 -11.47 -13.37
CA ALA A 48 -3.83 -10.75 -12.23
C ALA A 48 -4.88 -11.49 -11.39
N ASP A 49 -5.30 -12.67 -11.81
CA ASP A 49 -6.24 -13.49 -11.03
C ASP A 49 -5.45 -14.35 -10.04
N TRP A 50 -5.38 -13.89 -8.79
CA TRP A 50 -4.76 -14.63 -7.69
C TRP A 50 -5.63 -15.82 -7.32
N PRO A 51 -5.27 -17.06 -7.71
CA PRO A 51 -6.02 -18.22 -7.26
C PRO A 51 -5.83 -18.41 -5.75
N SER A 52 -6.83 -18.95 -5.10
CA SER A 52 -6.86 -19.22 -3.65
C SER A 52 -5.69 -20.06 -3.11
N GLU A 53 -4.89 -20.65 -3.99
CA GLU A 53 -3.75 -21.51 -3.68
C GLU A 53 -2.39 -20.86 -3.92
N THR A 54 -2.34 -19.52 -4.04
CA THR A 54 -1.09 -18.79 -4.23
C THR A 54 -0.47 -18.44 -2.87
N ILE A 55 0.79 -18.83 -2.67
CA ILE A 55 1.57 -18.45 -1.48
C ILE A 55 2.59 -17.40 -1.90
N CYS A 56 2.55 -16.23 -1.26
CA CYS A 56 3.49 -15.15 -1.51
C CYS A 56 4.45 -14.98 -0.34
N PHE A 57 5.73 -14.78 -0.67
CA PHE A 57 6.76 -14.40 0.28
C PHE A 57 7.08 -12.91 0.14
N PHE A 58 7.00 -12.20 1.26
CA PHE A 58 7.28 -10.78 1.36
C PHE A 58 8.52 -10.57 2.24
N PRO A 59 9.68 -10.21 1.67
CA PRO A 59 10.87 -9.88 2.47
C PRO A 59 10.68 -8.56 3.21
N ASP A 60 11.48 -8.38 4.26
CA ASP A 60 11.56 -7.10 4.98
C ASP A 60 12.16 -6.01 4.09
N TYR A 61 11.73 -4.78 4.31
CA TYR A 61 12.34 -3.61 3.69
C TYR A 61 13.61 -3.20 4.46
N PRO A 62 14.74 -2.97 3.77
CA PRO A 62 15.95 -2.45 4.41
C PRO A 62 15.71 -1.12 5.13
N GLU A 63 16.30 -0.95 6.32
CA GLU A 63 16.09 0.25 7.14
C GLU A 63 16.55 1.53 6.46
N ASP A 64 17.67 1.50 5.77
CA ASP A 64 18.21 2.63 5.00
C ASP A 64 17.30 3.02 3.83
N GLN A 65 16.70 2.03 3.15
CA GLN A 65 15.70 2.28 2.11
C GLN A 65 14.44 2.93 2.70
N LEU A 66 13.95 2.43 3.85
CA LEU A 66 12.80 3.03 4.53
C LEU A 66 13.08 4.47 4.97
N ALA A 67 14.28 4.76 5.48
CA ALA A 67 14.68 6.12 5.85
C ALA A 67 14.61 7.07 4.64
N LEU A 68 15.14 6.67 3.49
CA LEU A 68 15.05 7.46 2.25
C LEU A 68 13.61 7.68 1.78
N VAL A 69 12.76 6.66 1.89
CA VAL A 69 11.33 6.78 1.54
C VAL A 69 10.62 7.76 2.47
N ILE A 70 10.90 7.69 3.78
CA ILE A 70 10.32 8.61 4.77
C ILE A 70 10.71 10.06 4.43
N ASP A 71 11.99 10.34 4.22
CA ASP A 71 12.46 11.68 3.87
C ASP A 71 11.81 12.20 2.58
N LEU A 72 11.71 11.34 1.56
CA LEU A 72 11.06 11.68 0.30
C LEU A 72 9.58 12.02 0.51
N VAL A 73 8.83 11.17 1.23
CA VAL A 73 7.39 11.37 1.45
C VAL A 73 7.13 12.61 2.30
N GLN A 74 7.90 12.84 3.38
CA GLN A 74 7.76 14.05 4.19
C GLN A 74 8.07 15.31 3.38
N GLY A 75 9.07 15.26 2.50
CA GLY A 75 9.36 16.32 1.55
C GLY A 75 8.20 16.60 0.59
N ILE A 76 7.56 15.56 0.05
CA ILE A 76 6.37 15.68 -0.82
C ILE A 76 5.21 16.31 -0.03
N LEU A 77 4.89 15.81 1.15
CA LEU A 77 3.81 16.34 1.99
C LEU A 77 4.02 17.83 2.34
N SER A 78 5.27 18.23 2.58
CA SER A 78 5.63 19.62 2.82
C SER A 78 5.40 20.52 1.60
N ARG A 79 5.73 20.04 0.40
CA ARG A 79 5.52 20.79 -0.85
C ARG A 79 4.08 20.81 -1.31
N HIS A 80 3.29 19.81 -0.93
CA HIS A 80 1.90 19.64 -1.35
C HIS A 80 0.95 19.57 -0.13
N PRO A 81 0.66 20.68 0.54
CA PRO A 81 -0.12 20.69 1.79
C PRO A 81 -1.59 20.23 1.61
N GLY A 82 -2.05 20.09 0.39
CA GLY A 82 -3.35 19.47 0.08
C GLY A 82 -3.36 17.95 0.21
N ILE A 83 -2.20 17.30 0.22
CA ILE A 83 -2.07 15.85 0.45
C ILE A 83 -2.06 15.61 1.96
N LYS A 84 -3.11 15.00 2.48
CA LYS A 84 -3.18 14.61 3.90
C LYS A 84 -2.37 13.32 4.13
N PRO A 85 -1.84 13.09 5.35
CA PRO A 85 -1.16 11.83 5.68
C PRO A 85 -1.95 10.59 5.27
N THR A 86 -3.26 10.57 5.49
CA THR A 86 -4.17 9.48 5.11
C THR A 86 -4.38 9.30 3.60
N HIS A 87 -3.79 10.15 2.77
CA HIS A 87 -3.75 9.99 1.31
C HIS A 87 -2.47 9.27 0.84
N VAL A 88 -1.57 8.93 1.75
CA VAL A 88 -0.41 8.07 1.47
C VAL A 88 -0.85 6.64 1.72
N ILE A 89 -0.96 5.86 0.65
CA ILE A 89 -1.60 4.54 0.63
C ILE A 89 -0.83 3.58 -0.25
N GLY A 90 -1.05 2.29 -0.08
CA GLY A 90 -0.45 1.25 -0.90
C GLY A 90 -1.16 1.07 -2.25
N HIS A 91 -0.47 0.45 -3.19
CA HIS A 91 -1.07 0.12 -4.49
C HIS A 91 -2.22 -0.90 -4.34
N SER A 92 -2.10 -1.83 -3.39
CA SER A 92 -3.16 -2.77 -3.04
C SER A 92 -4.43 -2.09 -2.51
N ASP A 93 -4.32 -0.91 -1.87
CA ASP A 93 -5.49 -0.18 -1.37
C ASP A 93 -6.34 0.41 -2.51
N ILE A 94 -5.72 0.73 -3.65
CA ILE A 94 -6.40 1.32 -4.81
C ILE A 94 -6.72 0.33 -5.92
N ALA A 95 -6.15 -0.87 -5.86
CA ALA A 95 -6.34 -1.92 -6.86
C ALA A 95 -6.28 -3.34 -6.24
N PRO A 96 -7.12 -3.66 -5.22
CA PRO A 96 -6.97 -4.87 -4.39
C PRO A 96 -7.12 -6.19 -5.17
N GLN A 97 -7.86 -6.19 -6.30
CA GLN A 97 -7.99 -7.40 -7.13
C GLN A 97 -6.77 -7.65 -8.02
N ARG A 98 -5.84 -6.71 -8.13
CA ARG A 98 -4.76 -6.74 -9.12
C ARG A 98 -3.38 -6.56 -8.51
N LYS A 99 -3.30 -5.95 -7.33
CA LYS A 99 -2.04 -5.55 -6.69
C LYS A 99 -1.95 -6.04 -5.26
N ILE A 100 -0.75 -6.43 -4.85
CA ILE A 100 -0.43 -6.88 -3.49
C ILE A 100 0.62 -5.99 -2.82
N ASP A 101 1.24 -5.10 -3.58
CA ASP A 101 2.27 -4.19 -3.07
C ASP A 101 1.64 -3.01 -2.29
N PRO A 102 2.33 -2.51 -1.25
CA PRO A 102 3.66 -2.87 -0.78
C PRO A 102 3.72 -4.16 0.06
N GLY A 103 2.60 -4.83 0.29
CA GLY A 103 2.52 -6.08 1.04
C GLY A 103 2.50 -5.92 2.56
N PRO A 104 2.26 -7.04 3.29
CA PRO A 104 2.03 -7.01 4.74
C PRO A 104 3.29 -6.71 5.58
N ARG A 105 4.49 -6.74 4.96
CA ARG A 105 5.75 -6.42 5.62
C ARG A 105 6.13 -4.94 5.53
N PHE A 106 5.35 -4.13 4.81
CA PHE A 106 5.57 -2.68 4.81
C PHE A 106 5.18 -2.10 6.17
N PRO A 107 6.06 -1.33 6.83
CA PRO A 107 5.87 -0.95 8.23
C PRO A 107 4.93 0.26 8.38
N TRP A 108 3.65 0.11 8.03
CA TRP A 108 2.65 1.19 8.08
C TRP A 108 2.50 1.82 9.45
N GLU A 109 2.58 1.04 10.55
CA GLU A 109 2.51 1.58 11.91
C GLU A 109 3.67 2.55 12.19
N TYR A 110 4.89 2.17 11.78
CA TYR A 110 6.06 3.03 11.94
C TYR A 110 5.93 4.32 11.13
N PHE A 111 5.48 4.24 9.88
CA PHE A 111 5.20 5.40 9.04
C PHE A 111 4.11 6.30 9.63
N TYR A 112 3.03 5.73 10.15
CA TYR A 112 1.96 6.46 10.83
C TYR A 112 2.47 7.27 12.02
N ARG A 113 3.34 6.69 12.86
CA ARG A 113 3.99 7.41 13.97
C ARG A 113 4.82 8.61 13.54
N LEU A 114 5.28 8.62 12.28
CA LEU A 114 6.02 9.71 11.65
C LEU A 114 5.12 10.68 10.85
N GLY A 115 3.79 10.52 10.96
CA GLY A 115 2.82 11.36 10.27
C GLY A 115 2.57 10.99 8.81
N ILE A 116 2.86 9.75 8.41
CA ILE A 116 2.69 9.23 7.05
C ILE A 116 1.71 8.06 7.04
N GLY A 117 0.70 8.11 6.17
CA GLY A 117 -0.28 7.03 6.06
C GLY A 117 -1.33 7.05 7.16
N ALA A 118 -1.91 5.88 7.39
CA ALA A 118 -2.92 5.66 8.43
C ALA A 118 -2.63 4.34 9.16
N TRP A 119 -3.03 4.29 10.43
CA TRP A 119 -3.02 3.07 11.23
C TRP A 119 -4.31 3.01 12.05
N TYR A 120 -4.68 1.84 12.47
CA TYR A 120 -5.88 1.66 13.27
C TYR A 120 -5.64 2.04 14.74
N ASP A 121 -6.70 2.47 15.41
CA ASP A 121 -6.74 2.63 16.87
C ASP A 121 -7.11 1.28 17.50
N GLU A 122 -6.21 0.74 18.30
CA GLU A 122 -6.35 -0.61 18.87
C GLU A 122 -7.57 -0.73 19.79
N ASP A 123 -7.82 0.26 20.64
CA ASP A 123 -8.98 0.28 21.53
C ASP A 123 -10.30 0.31 20.76
N THR A 124 -10.32 1.00 19.63
CA THR A 124 -11.50 1.03 18.75
C THR A 124 -11.73 -0.32 18.08
N VAL A 125 -10.67 -1.00 17.64
CA VAL A 125 -10.77 -2.33 17.05
C VAL A 125 -11.26 -3.34 18.07
N ILE A 126 -10.70 -3.33 19.29
CA ILE A 126 -11.13 -4.21 20.39
C ILE A 126 -12.62 -4.01 20.69
N ARG A 127 -13.06 -2.76 20.88
CA ARG A 127 -14.48 -2.45 21.13
C ARG A 127 -15.40 -2.93 20.01
N TYR A 128 -14.98 -2.76 18.76
CA TYR A 128 -15.74 -3.24 17.60
C TYR A 128 -15.94 -4.77 17.65
N TRP A 129 -14.87 -5.52 17.94
CA TRP A 129 -14.95 -6.98 18.04
C TRP A 129 -15.77 -7.46 19.24
N GLU A 130 -15.70 -6.78 20.37
CA GLU A 130 -16.54 -7.08 21.54
C GLU A 130 -18.03 -6.86 21.25
N ASP A 131 -18.37 -5.76 20.55
CA ASP A 131 -19.73 -5.46 20.14
C ASP A 131 -20.26 -6.44 19.10
N PHE A 132 -19.42 -6.81 18.12
CA PHE A 132 -19.76 -7.81 17.11
C PHE A 132 -20.06 -9.17 17.73
N ASN A 133 -19.20 -9.65 18.64
CA ASN A 133 -19.38 -10.93 19.32
C ASN A 133 -20.61 -10.95 20.24
N ARG A 134 -21.06 -9.81 20.74
CA ARG A 134 -22.29 -9.73 21.56
C ARG A 134 -23.58 -9.83 20.74
N GLN A 135 -23.51 -9.59 19.43
CA GLN A 135 -24.66 -9.63 18.52
C GLN A 135 -24.87 -11.00 17.87
N MET A 136 -23.90 -11.92 18.00
CA MET A 136 -23.99 -13.30 17.53
C MET A 136 -24.39 -14.28 18.62
#